data_803849b31b5c1f7d32e02f59f3483463
#
_entry.id   803849b31b5c1f7d32e02f59f3483463
#
_cell.length_a   1.000
_cell.length_b   1.000
_cell.length_c   1.000
_cell.angle_alpha   90.00
_cell.angle_beta   90.00
_cell.angle_gamma   90.00
#
_symmetry.space_group_name_H-M   'P 1'
#
loop_
_entity.id
_entity.type
_entity.pdbx_description
1 polymer ?
#
loop_
_entity_poly.entity_id
_entity_poly.type
_entity_poly.pdbx_seq_one_letter_code
_entity_poly.pdbx_strand_id
1 'polypeptide(L)'
;NNSQKQAVPVGDEIAALTLYLELESLRFQQRFEYHLILDPEIETTACYIPAFLIQPFLENAIWHGIMGITGIGRITIELKKHKNQITCIVEDNGIGRIKSEEVKTSVQKAKQSYGTSLVESRLNLLNNLYGIEMKVQFVDLYHKDGNSAGTRVIINLPIIS
;
A
#
# COMPACT_ATOMS: atom_id res chain seq x y z
N ASN A 1 25.54 -8.84 3.70
CA ASN A 1 24.93 -8.25 4.89
C ASN A 1 23.42 -8.39 4.82
N ASN A 2 22.79 -8.97 5.85
CA ASN A 2 21.36 -9.24 5.86
C ASN A 2 20.50 -7.97 5.79
N SER A 3 20.94 -6.87 6.39
CA SER A 3 20.17 -5.63 6.34
C SER A 3 20.13 -5.05 4.94
N GLN A 4 21.18 -5.19 4.14
CA GLN A 4 21.18 -4.73 2.74
C GLN A 4 20.22 -5.50 1.87
N LYS A 5 19.98 -6.78 2.18
CA LYS A 5 19.03 -7.62 1.43
C LYS A 5 17.57 -7.22 1.66
N GLN A 6 17.29 -6.44 2.71
CA GLN A 6 15.96 -5.99 3.04
C GLN A 6 15.60 -4.66 2.36
N ALA A 7 16.57 -4.00 1.72
CA ALA A 7 16.37 -2.72 1.06
C ALA A 7 16.57 -2.86 -0.45
N VAL A 8 15.77 -2.12 -1.21
CA VAL A 8 15.83 -2.11 -2.67
C VAL A 8 15.76 -0.67 -3.17
N PRO A 9 16.29 -0.39 -4.38
CA PRO A 9 16.06 0.91 -5.00
C PRO A 9 14.57 1.17 -5.18
N VAL A 10 14.17 2.42 -4.99
CA VAL A 10 12.76 2.81 -5.18
C VAL A 10 12.26 2.39 -6.55
N GLY A 11 13.08 2.54 -7.59
CA GLY A 11 12.70 2.15 -8.95
C GLY A 11 12.33 0.68 -9.08
N ASP A 12 13.05 -0.20 -8.39
CA ASP A 12 12.75 -1.63 -8.39
C ASP A 12 11.42 -1.91 -7.70
N GLU A 13 11.16 -1.24 -6.57
CA GLU A 13 9.89 -1.39 -5.87
C GLU A 13 8.72 -0.91 -6.73
N ILE A 14 8.88 0.25 -7.40
CA ILE A 14 7.85 0.77 -8.31
C ILE A 14 7.58 -0.20 -9.45
N ALA A 15 8.63 -0.78 -10.03
CA ALA A 15 8.47 -1.75 -11.12
C ALA A 15 7.69 -2.99 -10.66
N ALA A 16 8.00 -3.49 -9.47
CA ALA A 16 7.29 -4.65 -8.90
C ALA A 16 5.83 -4.33 -8.60
N LEU A 17 5.55 -3.14 -8.05
CA LEU A 17 4.18 -2.71 -7.74
C LEU A 17 3.37 -2.52 -9.02
N THR A 18 3.97 -1.93 -10.05
CA THR A 18 3.30 -1.73 -11.34
C THR A 18 2.94 -3.06 -11.97
N LEU A 19 3.87 -4.01 -11.96
CA LEU A 19 3.59 -5.34 -12.49
C LEU A 19 2.45 -6.02 -11.73
N TYR A 20 2.46 -5.92 -10.40
CA TYR A 20 1.39 -6.46 -9.57
C TYR A 20 0.03 -5.86 -9.96
N LEU A 21 -0.02 -4.53 -10.09
CA LEU A 21 -1.27 -3.84 -10.44
C LEU A 21 -1.76 -4.20 -11.83
N GLU A 22 -0.86 -4.34 -12.80
CA GLU A 22 -1.22 -4.75 -14.16
C GLU A 22 -1.83 -6.16 -14.15
N LEU A 23 -1.22 -7.09 -13.43
CA LEU A 23 -1.73 -8.46 -13.34
C LEU A 23 -3.08 -8.52 -12.66
N GLU A 24 -3.27 -7.77 -11.59
CA GLU A 24 -4.56 -7.71 -10.89
C GLU A 24 -5.62 -7.02 -11.75
N SER A 25 -5.26 -5.98 -12.49
CA SER A 25 -6.19 -5.31 -13.42
C SER A 25 -6.72 -6.28 -14.47
N LEU A 26 -5.85 -7.10 -15.04
CA LEU A 26 -6.26 -8.13 -16.00
C LEU A 26 -7.16 -9.18 -15.33
N ARG A 27 -6.81 -9.60 -14.14
CA ARG A 27 -7.58 -10.60 -13.38
C ARG A 27 -8.99 -10.12 -13.07
N PHE A 28 -9.15 -8.83 -12.78
CA PHE A 28 -10.47 -8.23 -12.49
C PHE A 28 -11.11 -7.59 -13.72
N GLN A 29 -10.67 -7.96 -14.92
CA GLN A 29 -11.25 -7.52 -16.18
C GLN A 29 -11.26 -6.00 -16.32
N GLN A 30 -10.18 -5.36 -15.87
CA GLN A 30 -10.00 -3.91 -15.96
C GLN A 30 -11.09 -3.11 -15.24
N ARG A 31 -11.59 -3.63 -14.12
CA ARG A 31 -12.61 -2.96 -13.31
C ARG A 31 -12.05 -1.87 -12.42
N PHE A 32 -10.74 -1.67 -12.43
CA PHE A 32 -10.13 -0.54 -11.72
C PHE A 32 -9.02 0.07 -12.56
N GLU A 33 -8.75 1.34 -12.29
CA GLU A 33 -7.61 2.06 -12.82
C GLU A 33 -6.67 2.43 -11.67
N TYR A 34 -5.40 2.62 -12.01
CA TYR A 34 -4.42 3.01 -11.01
C TYR A 34 -3.52 4.10 -11.56
N HIS A 35 -3.02 4.94 -10.65
CA HIS A 35 -2.12 6.03 -10.97
C HIS A 35 -0.97 6.03 -9.99
N LEU A 36 0.24 6.16 -10.49
CA LEU A 36 1.44 6.29 -9.67
C LEU A 36 1.97 7.71 -9.81
N ILE A 37 2.10 8.40 -8.68
CA ILE A 37 2.64 9.75 -8.62
C ILE A 37 3.96 9.70 -7.86
N LEU A 38 5.04 10.05 -8.55
CA LEU A 38 6.38 9.98 -7.98
C LEU A 38 6.95 11.38 -7.84
N ASP A 39 7.40 11.71 -6.62
CA ASP A 39 8.10 12.95 -6.34
C ASP A 39 9.37 13.02 -7.19
N PRO A 40 9.55 14.07 -8.02
CA PRO A 40 10.74 14.18 -8.86
C PRO A 40 12.05 14.28 -8.09
N GLU A 41 12.02 14.60 -6.81
CA GLU A 41 13.23 14.63 -5.98
C GLU A 41 13.72 13.23 -5.57
N ILE A 42 12.94 12.18 -5.82
CA ILE A 42 13.36 10.82 -5.53
C ILE A 42 14.24 10.29 -6.67
N GLU A 43 15.49 10.00 -6.34
CA GLU A 43 16.41 9.36 -7.29
C GLU A 43 16.18 7.86 -7.25
N THR A 44 15.42 7.34 -8.21
CA THR A 44 14.89 5.97 -8.16
C THR A 44 15.96 4.88 -8.17
N THR A 45 17.15 5.17 -8.70
CA THR A 45 18.26 4.21 -8.74
C THR A 45 19.16 4.27 -7.51
N ALA A 46 19.17 5.40 -6.81
CA ALA A 46 20.08 5.65 -5.69
C ALA A 46 19.37 5.71 -4.32
N CYS A 47 18.06 5.86 -4.32
CA CYS A 47 17.28 5.91 -3.08
C CYS A 47 16.77 4.51 -2.75
N TYR A 48 17.14 4.00 -1.58
CA TYR A 48 16.78 2.65 -1.14
C TYR A 48 15.75 2.71 -0.03
N ILE A 49 14.76 1.83 -0.11
CA ILE A 49 13.69 1.70 0.89
C ILE A 49 13.51 0.22 1.25
N PRO A 50 12.89 -0.08 2.39
CA PRO A 50 12.59 -1.47 2.72
C PRO A 50 11.68 -2.10 1.66
N ALA A 51 12.00 -3.33 1.27
CA ALA A 51 11.28 -4.05 0.22
C ALA A 51 9.96 -4.62 0.73
N PHE A 52 8.97 -4.75 -0.15
CA PHE A 52 7.72 -5.49 0.05
C PHE A 52 6.81 -4.96 1.17
N LEU A 53 6.94 -3.69 1.55
CA LEU A 53 6.07 -3.11 2.58
C LEU A 53 4.80 -2.48 2.00
N ILE A 54 4.82 -2.07 0.74
CA ILE A 54 3.68 -1.37 0.13
C ILE A 54 2.65 -2.36 -0.41
N GLN A 55 3.09 -3.46 -0.97
CA GLN A 55 2.21 -4.41 -1.67
C GLN A 55 1.04 -4.91 -0.82
N PRO A 56 1.20 -5.27 0.48
CA PRO A 56 0.06 -5.71 1.28
C PRO A 56 -1.05 -4.67 1.36
N PHE A 57 -0.71 -3.39 1.35
CA PHE A 57 -1.71 -2.32 1.38
C PHE A 57 -2.42 -2.18 0.03
N LEU A 58 -1.74 -2.45 -1.07
CA LEU A 58 -2.38 -2.53 -2.39
C LEU A 58 -3.33 -3.71 -2.47
N GLU A 59 -2.93 -4.86 -1.93
CA GLU A 59 -3.81 -6.03 -1.85
C GLU A 59 -5.08 -5.70 -1.09
N ASN A 60 -4.95 -5.01 0.05
CA ASN A 60 -6.11 -4.60 0.83
C ASN A 60 -7.01 -3.64 0.05
N ALA A 61 -6.43 -2.68 -0.66
CA ALA A 61 -7.20 -1.73 -1.47
C ALA A 61 -8.04 -2.45 -2.53
N ILE A 62 -7.45 -3.44 -3.21
CA ILE A 62 -8.14 -4.21 -4.25
C ILE A 62 -9.17 -5.15 -3.65
N TRP A 63 -8.73 -6.05 -2.76
CA TRP A 63 -9.56 -7.16 -2.28
C TRP A 63 -10.61 -6.74 -1.27
N HIS A 64 -10.33 -5.71 -0.46
CA HIS A 64 -11.20 -5.30 0.63
C HIS A 64 -11.85 -3.94 0.40
N GLY A 65 -11.45 -3.23 -0.65
CA GLY A 65 -12.01 -1.93 -1.01
C GLY A 65 -12.76 -1.99 -2.33
N ILE A 66 -12.01 -2.15 -3.40
CA ILE A 66 -12.53 -1.98 -4.77
C ILE A 66 -13.49 -3.08 -5.18
N MET A 67 -13.27 -4.32 -4.76
CA MET A 67 -14.16 -5.43 -5.13
C MET A 67 -15.60 -5.23 -4.72
N GLY A 68 -15.87 -4.46 -3.68
CA GLY A 68 -17.21 -4.27 -3.16
C GLY A 68 -17.99 -3.14 -3.80
N ILE A 69 -17.38 -2.34 -4.69
CA ILE A 69 -18.07 -1.20 -5.29
C ILE A 69 -18.72 -1.57 -6.62
N THR A 70 -19.71 -0.77 -7.01
CA THR A 70 -20.26 -0.78 -8.37
C THR A 70 -19.52 0.28 -9.17
N GLY A 71 -19.24 0.01 -10.44
CA GLY A 71 -18.48 0.93 -11.29
C GLY A 71 -16.98 0.67 -11.25
N ILE A 72 -16.20 1.67 -11.63
CA ILE A 72 -14.76 1.53 -11.78
C ILE A 72 -14.05 1.97 -10.50
N GLY A 73 -13.22 1.07 -9.96
CA GLY A 73 -12.36 1.39 -8.83
C GLY A 73 -11.18 2.26 -9.25
N ARG A 74 -10.65 3.02 -8.31
CA ARG A 74 -9.44 3.82 -8.51
C ARG A 74 -8.48 3.61 -7.35
N ILE A 75 -7.22 3.42 -7.70
CA ILE A 75 -6.14 3.32 -6.74
C ILE A 75 -5.10 4.36 -7.11
N THR A 76 -4.72 5.19 -6.17
CA THR A 76 -3.65 6.15 -6.35
C THR A 76 -2.53 5.82 -5.38
N ILE A 77 -1.30 5.76 -5.90
CA ILE A 77 -0.11 5.52 -5.11
C ILE A 77 0.78 6.73 -5.28
N GLU A 78 1.10 7.40 -4.19
CA GLU A 78 1.94 8.58 -4.24
C GLU A 78 3.15 8.39 -3.34
N LEU A 79 4.34 8.68 -3.87
CA LEU A 79 5.59 8.66 -3.12
C LEU A 79 6.15 10.05 -3.05
N LYS A 80 6.34 10.55 -1.83
CA LYS A 80 6.90 11.88 -1.56
C LYS A 80 8.14 11.75 -0.71
N LYS A 81 9.16 12.51 -1.04
CA LYS A 81 10.39 12.54 -0.25
C LYS A 81 10.36 13.71 0.71
N HIS A 82 10.68 13.45 1.97
CA HIS A 82 10.82 14.48 2.98
C HIS A 82 12.00 14.12 3.88
N LYS A 83 13.09 14.88 3.76
CA LYS A 83 14.35 14.62 4.51
C LYS A 83 14.82 13.18 4.25
N ASN A 84 14.92 12.35 5.28
CA ASN A 84 15.39 10.98 5.17
C ASN A 84 14.25 9.96 5.13
N GLN A 85 13.05 10.40 4.76
CA GLN A 85 11.88 9.53 4.70
C GLN A 85 11.18 9.66 3.35
N ILE A 86 10.55 8.55 2.96
CA ILE A 86 9.60 8.52 1.87
C ILE A 86 8.23 8.28 2.49
N THR A 87 7.28 9.17 2.20
CA THR A 87 5.89 8.96 2.56
C THR A 87 5.19 8.34 1.38
N CYS A 88 4.67 7.12 1.57
CA CYS A 88 3.88 6.43 0.57
C CYS A 88 2.42 6.54 0.95
N ILE A 89 1.60 7.05 0.04
CA ILE A 89 0.15 7.18 0.24
C ILE A 89 -0.53 6.26 -0.74
N VAL A 90 -1.34 5.32 -0.22
CA VAL A 90 -2.16 4.43 -1.03
C VAL A 90 -3.62 4.79 -0.77
N GLU A 91 -4.29 5.29 -1.78
CA GLU A 91 -5.68 5.71 -1.65
C GLU A 91 -6.56 4.93 -2.63
N ASP A 92 -7.70 4.43 -2.14
CA ASP A 92 -8.69 3.77 -2.97
C ASP A 92 -10.04 4.44 -2.79
N ASN A 93 -10.92 4.25 -3.78
CA ASN A 93 -12.31 4.71 -3.71
C ASN A 93 -13.27 3.55 -3.41
N GLY A 94 -12.82 2.58 -2.64
CA GLY A 94 -13.57 1.38 -2.31
C GLY A 94 -14.66 1.62 -1.28
N ILE A 95 -15.19 0.52 -0.75
CA ILE A 95 -16.34 0.56 0.18
C ILE A 95 -15.95 1.01 1.60
N GLY A 96 -14.65 1.13 1.88
CA GLY A 96 -14.16 1.51 3.20
C GLY A 96 -13.99 0.32 4.13
N ARG A 97 -13.21 0.52 5.20
CA ARG A 97 -12.82 -0.57 6.09
C ARG A 97 -13.98 -1.18 6.86
N ILE A 98 -14.88 -0.33 7.38
CA ILE A 98 -16.01 -0.79 8.20
C ILE A 98 -16.96 -1.64 7.35
N LYS A 99 -17.34 -1.15 6.19
CA LYS A 99 -18.27 -1.86 5.32
C LYS A 99 -17.63 -3.12 4.73
N SER A 100 -16.34 -3.08 4.44
CA SER A 100 -15.59 -4.24 3.97
C SER A 100 -15.66 -5.38 4.98
N GLU A 101 -15.54 -5.07 6.28
CA GLU A 101 -15.63 -6.07 7.35
C GLU A 101 -17.00 -6.73 7.39
N GLU A 102 -18.05 -5.96 7.15
CA GLU A 102 -19.44 -6.46 7.16
C GLU A 102 -19.72 -7.45 6.02
N VAL A 103 -19.08 -7.27 4.86
CA VAL A 103 -19.40 -8.06 3.65
C VAL A 103 -18.38 -9.16 3.34
N LYS A 104 -17.28 -9.26 4.11
CA LYS A 104 -16.24 -10.25 3.84
C LYS A 104 -16.71 -11.68 4.06
N THR A 105 -16.27 -12.58 3.16
CA THR A 105 -16.38 -14.01 3.36
C THR A 105 -15.37 -14.50 4.39
N SER A 106 -15.54 -15.71 4.89
CA SER A 106 -14.58 -16.32 5.83
C SER A 106 -13.17 -16.40 5.24
N VAL A 107 -13.07 -16.70 3.95
CA VAL A 107 -11.77 -16.79 3.25
C VAL A 107 -11.11 -15.42 3.20
N GLN A 108 -11.87 -14.38 2.86
CA GLN A 108 -11.34 -13.02 2.80
C GLN A 108 -10.87 -12.54 4.16
N LYS A 109 -11.60 -12.83 5.22
CA LYS A 109 -11.21 -12.47 6.59
C LYS A 109 -9.92 -13.19 7.01
N ALA A 110 -9.79 -14.46 6.68
CA ALA A 110 -8.59 -15.23 6.98
C ALA A 110 -7.38 -14.68 6.23
N LYS A 111 -7.54 -14.36 4.94
CA LYS A 111 -6.48 -13.78 4.12
C LYS A 111 -6.03 -12.43 4.67
N GLN A 112 -6.97 -11.59 5.08
CA GLN A 112 -6.64 -10.28 5.66
C GLN A 112 -5.86 -10.42 6.97
N SER A 113 -6.31 -11.29 7.87
CA SER A 113 -5.62 -11.53 9.14
C SER A 113 -4.19 -11.98 8.93
N TYR A 114 -3.98 -12.90 7.98
CA TYR A 114 -2.65 -13.39 7.65
C TYR A 114 -1.77 -12.27 7.10
N GLY A 115 -2.29 -11.48 6.15
CA GLY A 115 -1.56 -10.36 5.57
C GLY A 115 -1.20 -9.30 6.60
N THR A 116 -2.12 -8.94 7.49
CA THR A 116 -1.87 -7.97 8.56
C THR A 116 -0.79 -8.47 9.51
N SER A 117 -0.83 -9.74 9.89
CA SER A 117 0.17 -10.35 10.75
C SER A 117 1.56 -10.32 10.11
N LEU A 118 1.66 -10.62 8.81
CA LEU A 118 2.93 -10.55 8.09
C LEU A 118 3.48 -9.13 8.04
N VAL A 119 2.62 -8.13 7.83
CA VAL A 119 3.03 -6.73 7.83
C VAL A 119 3.58 -6.33 9.19
N GLU A 120 2.87 -6.67 10.28
CA GLU A 120 3.31 -6.36 11.63
C GLU A 120 4.66 -7.00 11.94
N SER A 121 4.84 -8.28 11.59
CA SER A 121 6.09 -9.00 11.81
C SER A 121 7.24 -8.34 11.05
N ARG A 122 6.99 -7.95 9.80
CA ARG A 122 8.01 -7.31 8.98
C ARG A 122 8.37 -5.92 9.50
N LEU A 123 7.38 -5.13 9.93
CA LEU A 123 7.63 -3.82 10.53
C LEU A 123 8.48 -3.95 11.78
N ASN A 124 8.19 -4.92 12.65
CA ASN A 124 8.97 -5.16 13.85
C ASN A 124 10.39 -5.55 13.52
N LEU A 125 10.59 -6.43 12.55
CA LEU A 125 11.92 -6.85 12.11
C LEU A 125 12.73 -5.66 11.60
N LEU A 126 12.13 -4.83 10.75
CA LEU A 126 12.82 -3.70 10.15
C LEU A 126 13.11 -2.61 11.18
N ASN A 127 12.19 -2.37 12.11
CA ASN A 127 12.41 -1.41 13.19
C ASN A 127 13.61 -1.84 14.06
N ASN A 128 13.73 -3.13 14.33
CA ASN A 128 14.84 -3.67 15.08
C ASN A 128 16.16 -3.60 14.30
N LEU A 129 16.13 -3.92 13.01
CA LEU A 129 17.33 -3.93 12.17
C LEU A 129 17.92 -2.53 11.96
N TYR A 130 17.06 -1.54 11.78
CA TYR A 130 17.50 -0.18 11.44
C TYR A 130 17.40 0.80 12.61
N GLY A 131 16.92 0.36 13.76
CA GLY A 131 16.76 1.24 14.93
C GLY A 131 15.78 2.36 14.72
N ILE A 132 14.75 2.12 13.93
CA ILE A 132 13.74 3.12 13.55
C ILE A 132 12.35 2.61 13.90
N GLU A 133 11.39 3.54 13.91
CA GLU A 133 9.98 3.21 14.08
C GLU A 133 9.21 3.66 12.84
N MET A 134 8.79 2.70 12.02
CA MET A 134 7.95 2.99 10.87
C MET A 134 6.50 3.09 11.30
N LYS A 135 5.80 4.08 10.77
CA LYS A 135 4.41 4.34 11.13
C LYS A 135 3.50 4.12 9.94
N VAL A 136 2.35 3.52 10.23
CA VAL A 136 1.27 3.33 9.24
C VAL A 136 0.01 3.96 9.83
N GLN A 137 -0.64 4.80 9.04
CA GLN A 137 -1.87 5.47 9.45
C GLN A 137 -2.96 5.17 8.42
N PHE A 138 -4.14 4.79 8.93
CA PHE A 138 -5.32 4.58 8.10
C PHE A 138 -6.27 5.75 8.27
N VAL A 139 -6.77 6.29 7.14
CA VAL A 139 -7.74 7.38 7.15
C VAL A 139 -8.96 6.92 6.36
N ASP A 140 -10.11 6.90 7.02
CA ASP A 140 -11.38 6.57 6.38
C ASP A 140 -11.89 7.83 5.67
N LEU A 141 -12.21 7.69 4.39
CA LEU A 141 -12.68 8.80 3.56
C LEU A 141 -14.19 8.75 3.46
N TYR A 142 -14.83 9.93 3.44
CA TYR A 142 -16.28 10.05 3.39
C TYR A 142 -16.70 11.06 2.34
N HIS A 143 -17.82 10.78 1.69
CA HIS A 143 -18.54 11.76 0.87
C HIS A 143 -19.27 12.75 1.77
N LYS A 144 -19.75 13.84 1.18
CA LYS A 144 -20.49 14.88 1.92
C LYS A 144 -21.75 14.34 2.59
N ASP A 145 -22.33 13.27 2.04
CA ASP A 145 -23.53 12.64 2.59
C ASP A 145 -23.24 11.66 3.73
N GLY A 146 -21.95 11.49 4.10
CA GLY A 146 -21.56 10.59 5.17
C GLY A 146 -21.26 9.16 4.74
N ASN A 147 -21.52 8.81 3.48
CA ASN A 147 -21.18 7.49 2.96
C ASN A 147 -19.68 7.36 2.72
N SER A 148 -19.16 6.14 2.86
CA SER A 148 -17.74 5.88 2.63
C SER A 148 -17.31 6.24 1.22
N ALA A 149 -16.19 6.94 1.11
CA ALA A 149 -15.56 7.28 -0.17
C ALA A 149 -14.26 6.51 -0.38
N GLY A 150 -13.92 5.58 0.50
CA GLY A 150 -12.73 4.76 0.39
C GLY A 150 -11.80 4.86 1.60
N THR A 151 -10.54 4.49 1.38
CA THR A 151 -9.54 4.46 2.44
C THR A 151 -8.23 5.06 1.92
N ARG A 152 -7.56 5.81 2.77
CA ARG A 152 -6.19 6.29 2.52
C ARG A 152 -5.27 5.68 3.55
N VAL A 153 -4.18 5.07 3.08
CA VAL A 153 -3.14 4.54 3.96
C VAL A 153 -1.89 5.38 3.77
N ILE A 154 -1.33 5.85 4.87
CA ILE A 154 -0.11 6.65 4.86
C ILE A 154 0.98 5.84 5.53
N ILE A 155 2.05 5.54 4.79
CA ILE A 155 3.15 4.72 5.25
C ILE A 155 4.42 5.57 5.20
N ASN A 156 5.07 5.74 6.35
CA ASN A 156 6.35 6.44 6.41
C ASN A 156 7.47 5.41 6.35
N LEU A 157 8.25 5.47 5.28
CA LEU A 157 9.35 4.55 5.02
C LEU A 157 10.67 5.27 5.24
N PRO A 158 11.64 4.63 5.89
CA PRO A 158 12.98 5.21 6.00
C PRO A 158 13.72 5.08 4.68
N ILE A 159 14.58 6.05 4.39
CA ILE A 159 15.56 5.90 3.33
C ILE A 159 16.76 5.19 3.94
N ILE A 160 17.12 4.07 3.34
CA ILE A 160 18.22 3.23 3.82
C ILE A 160 19.50 3.62 3.07
N SER A 161 20.55 3.88 3.83
CA SER A 161 21.85 4.25 3.26
C SER A 161 22.73 3.03 3.03
#